data_113e5340b7e96c19d5c0869a5684c949
#
_entry.id   113e5340b7e96c19d5c0869a5684c949
#
_cell.length_a   1.000
_cell.length_b   1.000
_cell.length_c   1.000
_cell.angle_alpha   90.00
_cell.angle_beta   90.00
_cell.angle_gamma   90.00
#
_symmetry.space_group_name_H-M   'P 1'
#
loop_
_entity.id
_entity.type
_entity.pdbx_description
1 polymer ?
#
loop_
_entity_poly.entity_id
_entity_poly.type
_entity_poly.pdbx_seq_one_letter_code
_entity_poly.pdbx_strand_id
1 'polypeptide(L)'
;MNTVATRHEVLTLEDFRFLFFTASPASQAAGERFWERRHQRSIDVDPPTSKQTMQAQAAAIVEWKRPHGAPFADLRTITQPTLVINGHRDIMVPTINSYYLAQHIPGAQLVIYPDSGHGSLFQYPELFVADVGRFLDAAVAFA
;
A
#
# COMPACT_ATOMS: atom_id res chain seq x y z
N MET A 1 7.03 1.61 14.10
CA MET A 1 7.47 0.77 12.96
C MET A 1 7.24 -0.68 13.36
N ASN A 2 6.65 -1.51 12.51
CA ASN A 2 6.40 -2.92 12.86
C ASN A 2 7.75 -3.66 12.94
N THR A 3 8.03 -4.33 14.06
CA THR A 3 9.32 -5.02 14.30
C THR A 3 9.57 -6.17 13.31
N VAL A 4 8.51 -6.75 12.72
CA VAL A 4 8.64 -7.81 11.71
C VAL A 4 9.25 -7.27 10.41
N ALA A 5 8.91 -6.04 10.00
CA ALA A 5 9.44 -5.43 8.78
C ALA A 5 10.98 -5.22 8.79
N THR A 6 11.60 -5.30 9.96
CA THR A 6 13.05 -5.10 10.14
C THR A 6 13.75 -6.32 10.75
N ARG A 7 13.04 -7.45 10.90
CA ARG A 7 13.57 -8.66 11.54
C ARG A 7 14.66 -9.33 10.71
N HIS A 8 14.48 -9.37 9.40
CA HIS A 8 15.39 -9.99 8.45
C HIS A 8 15.88 -8.96 7.42
N GLU A 9 17.11 -9.15 6.93
CA GLU A 9 17.68 -8.33 5.87
C GLU A 9 16.89 -8.48 4.55
N VAL A 10 16.38 -9.70 4.31
CA VAL A 10 15.43 -10.00 3.22
C VAL A 10 14.20 -10.63 3.83
N LEU A 11 13.02 -10.11 3.50
CA LEU A 11 11.75 -10.65 4.01
C LEU A 11 11.54 -12.09 3.53
N THR A 12 11.19 -12.95 4.47
CA THR A 12 10.76 -14.33 4.22
C THR A 12 9.30 -14.37 3.75
N LEU A 13 8.87 -15.52 3.22
CA LEU A 13 7.44 -15.74 2.92
C LEU A 13 6.56 -15.48 4.16
N GLU A 14 6.98 -15.94 5.33
CA GLU A 14 6.22 -15.76 6.58
C GLU A 14 6.10 -14.29 6.96
N ASP A 15 7.22 -13.53 6.93
CA ASP A 15 7.22 -12.09 7.19
C ASP A 15 6.31 -11.36 6.21
N PHE A 16 6.39 -11.74 4.93
CA PHE A 16 5.60 -11.12 3.88
C PHE A 16 4.10 -11.38 4.07
N ARG A 17 3.72 -12.64 4.36
CA ARG A 17 2.33 -12.99 4.66
C ARG A 17 1.80 -12.26 5.88
N PHE A 18 2.60 -12.15 6.93
CA PHE A 18 2.22 -11.43 8.15
C PHE A 18 1.99 -9.93 7.89
N LEU A 19 2.87 -9.29 7.14
CA LEU A 19 2.82 -7.83 6.91
C LEU A 19 1.74 -7.43 5.92
N PHE A 20 1.52 -8.22 4.88
CA PHE A 20 0.74 -7.81 3.71
C PHE A 20 -0.65 -8.44 3.64
N PHE A 21 -0.89 -9.56 4.33
CA PHE A 21 -2.13 -10.32 4.24
C PHE A 21 -2.77 -10.49 5.62
N THR A 22 -4.07 -10.72 5.67
CA THR A 22 -4.76 -11.04 6.93
C THR A 22 -4.51 -12.49 7.33
N ALA A 23 -4.86 -12.85 8.58
CA ALA A 23 -4.73 -14.22 9.06
C ALA A 23 -5.79 -15.19 8.51
N SER A 24 -6.74 -14.72 7.69
CA SER A 24 -7.76 -15.61 7.12
C SER A 24 -7.14 -16.61 6.13
N PRO A 25 -7.68 -17.84 6.03
CA PRO A 25 -7.17 -18.82 5.07
C PRO A 25 -7.15 -18.30 3.62
N ALA A 26 -8.17 -17.54 3.22
CA ALA A 26 -8.27 -16.99 1.87
C ALA A 26 -7.18 -15.97 1.58
N SER A 27 -6.92 -15.04 2.52
CA SER A 27 -5.89 -14.02 2.40
C SER A 27 -4.49 -14.65 2.43
N GLN A 28 -4.25 -15.62 3.31
CA GLN A 28 -2.97 -16.33 3.38
C GLN A 28 -2.66 -17.11 2.08
N ALA A 29 -3.64 -17.78 1.50
CA ALA A 29 -3.50 -18.46 0.21
C ALA A 29 -3.23 -17.46 -0.94
N ALA A 30 -3.82 -16.26 -0.90
CA ALA A 30 -3.50 -15.21 -1.86
C ALA A 30 -2.05 -14.72 -1.71
N GLY A 31 -1.54 -14.64 -0.49
CA GLY A 31 -0.15 -14.31 -0.19
C GLY A 31 0.84 -15.33 -0.76
N GLU A 32 0.53 -16.62 -0.64
CA GLU A 32 1.34 -17.70 -1.24
C GLU A 32 1.37 -17.58 -2.77
N ARG A 33 0.21 -17.42 -3.40
CA ARG A 33 0.14 -17.24 -4.87
C ARG A 33 0.91 -16.00 -5.34
N PHE A 34 0.85 -14.90 -4.60
CA PHE A 34 1.63 -13.71 -4.91
C PHE A 34 3.13 -13.96 -4.77
N TRP A 35 3.55 -14.64 -3.71
CA TRP A 35 4.95 -15.01 -3.48
C TRP A 35 5.51 -15.88 -4.62
N GLU A 36 4.76 -16.88 -5.03
CA GLU A 36 5.11 -17.74 -6.17
C GLU A 36 5.28 -16.92 -7.46
N ARG A 37 4.30 -16.06 -7.80
CA ARG A 37 4.38 -15.21 -9.00
C ARG A 37 5.60 -14.28 -8.96
N ARG A 38 5.89 -13.69 -7.82
CA ARG A 38 7.03 -12.80 -7.64
C ARG A 38 8.36 -13.48 -7.91
N HIS A 39 8.48 -14.78 -7.64
CA HIS A 39 9.70 -15.57 -7.80
C HIS A 39 9.78 -16.37 -9.10
N GLN A 40 8.82 -16.22 -10.01
CA GLN A 40 8.87 -16.85 -11.34
C GLN A 40 9.94 -16.25 -12.23
N ARG A 41 10.22 -14.96 -12.09
CA ARG A 41 11.27 -14.27 -12.84
C ARG A 41 12.64 -14.65 -12.28
N SER A 42 13.48 -15.24 -13.14
CA SER A 42 14.85 -15.66 -12.79
C SER A 42 15.94 -14.91 -13.56
N ILE A 43 15.55 -14.09 -14.56
CA ILE A 43 16.47 -13.29 -15.39
C ILE A 43 16.23 -11.81 -15.07
N ASP A 44 17.31 -11.04 -15.00
CA ASP A 44 17.28 -9.60 -14.67
C ASP A 44 16.52 -9.30 -13.36
N VAL A 45 16.72 -10.14 -12.36
CA VAL A 45 16.12 -9.94 -11.03
C VAL A 45 16.84 -8.81 -10.32
N ASP A 46 16.07 -7.82 -9.84
CA ASP A 46 16.61 -6.71 -9.07
C ASP A 46 17.25 -7.21 -7.77
N PRO A 47 18.39 -6.63 -7.34
CA PRO A 47 18.99 -6.97 -6.07
C PRO A 47 18.05 -6.58 -4.90
N PRO A 48 18.17 -7.24 -3.76
CA PRO A 48 17.45 -6.83 -2.55
C PRO A 48 17.74 -5.37 -2.19
N THR A 49 16.76 -4.72 -1.57
CA THR A 49 16.92 -3.34 -1.08
C THR A 49 18.12 -3.25 -0.13
N SER A 50 19.08 -2.39 -0.46
CA SER A 50 20.27 -2.22 0.37
C SER A 50 19.96 -1.62 1.74
N LYS A 51 20.82 -1.88 2.73
CA LYS A 51 20.72 -1.27 4.06
C LYS A 51 20.72 0.27 3.99
N GLN A 52 21.53 0.84 3.10
CA GLN A 52 21.57 2.28 2.87
C GLN A 52 20.21 2.80 2.36
N THR A 53 19.60 2.13 1.41
CA THR A 53 18.27 2.48 0.89
C THR A 53 17.20 2.38 1.98
N MET A 54 17.20 1.30 2.77
CA MET A 54 16.26 1.15 3.90
C MET A 54 16.43 2.29 4.93
N GLN A 55 17.66 2.68 5.25
CA GLN A 55 17.92 3.79 6.17
C GLN A 55 17.44 5.12 5.62
N ALA A 56 17.66 5.39 4.33
CA ALA A 56 17.19 6.60 3.66
C ALA A 56 15.66 6.67 3.65
N GLN A 57 14.99 5.57 3.32
CA GLN A 57 13.51 5.49 3.38
C GLN A 57 12.98 5.71 4.80
N ALA A 58 13.59 5.07 5.80
CA ALA A 58 13.20 5.24 7.20
C ALA A 58 13.36 6.70 7.66
N ALA A 59 14.48 7.34 7.30
CA ALA A 59 14.72 8.76 7.61
C ALA A 59 13.69 9.68 6.95
N ALA A 60 13.36 9.45 5.67
CA ALA A 60 12.34 10.20 4.96
C ALA A 60 10.94 10.05 5.60
N ILE A 61 10.57 8.84 6.02
CA ILE A 61 9.30 8.59 6.72
C ILE A 61 9.26 9.31 8.07
N VAL A 62 10.36 9.32 8.82
CA VAL A 62 10.44 10.03 10.11
C VAL A 62 10.29 11.54 9.90
N GLU A 63 10.96 12.09 8.90
CA GLU A 63 10.84 13.53 8.56
C GLU A 63 9.42 13.88 8.12
N TRP A 64 8.85 13.06 7.24
CA TRP A 64 7.47 13.27 6.75
C TRP A 64 6.41 13.24 7.85
N LYS A 65 6.64 12.50 8.94
CA LYS A 65 5.74 12.43 10.10
C LYS A 65 5.79 13.67 11.01
N ARG A 66 6.73 14.58 10.80
CA ARG A 66 6.79 15.81 11.60
C ARG A 66 5.58 16.69 11.28
N PRO A 67 4.94 17.29 12.30
CA PRO A 67 3.85 18.21 12.06
C PRO A 67 4.30 19.42 11.24
N HIS A 68 3.61 19.69 10.14
CA HIS A 68 3.81 20.86 9.30
C HIS A 68 2.50 21.65 9.23
N GLY A 69 2.40 22.73 9.98
CA GLY A 69 1.22 23.59 9.97
C GLY A 69 -0.03 22.96 10.60
N ALA A 70 -1.20 23.37 10.13
CA ALA A 70 -2.47 22.85 10.63
C ALA A 70 -2.72 21.41 10.14
N PRO A 71 -3.39 20.55 10.93
CA PRO A 71 -3.68 19.19 10.55
C PRO A 71 -4.35 19.09 9.17
N PHE A 72 -3.81 18.23 8.31
CA PHE A 72 -4.32 17.96 6.95
C PHE A 72 -4.34 19.18 6.00
N ALA A 73 -3.65 20.29 6.33
CA ALA A 73 -3.64 21.47 5.47
C ALA A 73 -3.10 21.14 4.07
N ASP A 74 -2.03 20.38 3.98
CA ASP A 74 -1.39 20.00 2.73
C ASP A 74 -2.29 19.12 1.84
N LEU A 75 -3.14 18.28 2.45
CA LEU A 75 -4.07 17.44 1.69
C LEU A 75 -5.12 18.26 0.94
N ARG A 76 -5.53 19.39 1.50
CA ARG A 76 -6.52 20.28 0.88
C ARG A 76 -5.97 21.02 -0.34
N THR A 77 -4.66 21.03 -0.53
CA THR A 77 -4.01 21.67 -1.69
C THR A 77 -3.88 20.72 -2.89
N ILE A 78 -4.17 19.44 -2.70
CA ILE A 78 -4.15 18.45 -3.79
C ILE A 78 -5.38 18.69 -4.67
N THR A 79 -5.15 19.12 -5.91
CA THR A 79 -6.20 19.43 -6.89
C THR A 79 -6.36 18.34 -7.94
N GLN A 80 -5.43 17.39 -8.01
CA GLN A 80 -5.47 16.29 -8.95
C GLN A 80 -6.57 15.29 -8.58
N PRO A 81 -7.25 14.69 -9.55
CA PRO A 81 -8.12 13.55 -9.29
C PRO A 81 -7.36 12.49 -8.48
N THR A 82 -7.94 12.06 -7.36
CA THR A 82 -7.25 11.17 -6.42
C THR A 82 -8.11 9.95 -6.11
N LEU A 83 -7.53 8.76 -6.27
CA LEU A 83 -8.10 7.49 -5.82
C LEU A 83 -7.24 6.93 -4.68
N VAL A 84 -7.86 6.70 -3.54
CA VAL A 84 -7.24 6.08 -2.36
C VAL A 84 -7.72 4.64 -2.26
N ILE A 85 -6.79 3.69 -2.24
CA ILE A 85 -7.11 2.25 -2.13
C ILE A 85 -6.33 1.66 -0.96
N ASN A 86 -6.98 0.87 -0.12
CA ASN A 86 -6.31 0.16 0.97
C ASN A 86 -7.06 -1.14 1.33
N GLY A 87 -6.40 -1.97 2.13
CA GLY A 87 -7.02 -3.14 2.75
C GLY A 87 -7.76 -2.78 4.04
N HIS A 88 -8.81 -3.54 4.34
CA HIS A 88 -9.64 -3.34 5.53
C HIS A 88 -8.87 -3.48 6.87
N ARG A 89 -7.78 -4.27 6.89
CA ARG A 89 -6.96 -4.54 8.07
C ARG A 89 -5.47 -4.32 7.82
N ASP A 90 -5.13 -3.19 7.22
CA ASP A 90 -3.72 -2.84 7.02
C ASP A 90 -3.06 -2.52 8.37
N ILE A 91 -2.08 -3.36 8.74
CA ILE A 91 -1.29 -3.21 9.99
C ILE A 91 -0.02 -2.38 9.80
N MET A 92 0.38 -2.10 8.56
CA MET A 92 1.54 -1.26 8.25
C MET A 92 1.14 0.20 8.11
N VAL A 93 0.07 0.47 7.36
CA VAL A 93 -0.52 1.79 7.20
C VAL A 93 -2.00 1.69 7.60
N PRO A 94 -2.35 2.02 8.86
CA PRO A 94 -3.70 1.82 9.37
C PRO A 94 -4.77 2.36 8.42
N THR A 95 -5.78 1.56 8.15
CA THR A 95 -6.85 1.85 7.17
C THR A 95 -7.55 3.17 7.43
N ILE A 96 -7.63 3.62 8.70
CA ILE A 96 -8.19 4.92 9.07
C ILE A 96 -7.48 6.10 8.38
N ASN A 97 -6.19 5.98 8.07
CA ASN A 97 -5.45 7.02 7.36
C ASN A 97 -5.99 7.21 5.94
N SER A 98 -6.42 6.13 5.28
CA SER A 98 -7.03 6.19 3.95
C SER A 98 -8.37 6.94 3.98
N TYR A 99 -9.14 6.79 5.05
CA TYR A 99 -10.35 7.56 5.27
C TYR A 99 -10.04 9.05 5.45
N TYR A 100 -9.02 9.41 6.24
CA TYR A 100 -8.60 10.81 6.40
C TYR A 100 -8.09 11.41 5.08
N LEU A 101 -7.35 10.65 4.27
CA LEU A 101 -6.95 11.09 2.94
C LEU A 101 -8.18 11.45 2.10
N ALA A 102 -9.16 10.53 2.03
CA ALA A 102 -10.36 10.74 1.24
C ALA A 102 -11.24 11.89 1.76
N GLN A 103 -11.23 12.15 3.09
CA GLN A 103 -11.97 13.27 3.66
C GLN A 103 -11.34 14.65 3.38
N HIS A 104 -10.01 14.69 3.31
CA HIS A 104 -9.28 15.97 3.27
C HIS A 104 -8.74 16.32 1.90
N ILE A 105 -8.62 15.37 0.98
CA ILE A 105 -8.29 15.64 -0.42
C ILE A 105 -9.59 15.93 -1.18
N PRO A 106 -9.73 17.12 -1.78
CA PRO A 106 -10.95 17.48 -2.49
C PRO A 106 -11.29 16.50 -3.62
N GLY A 107 -12.50 15.94 -3.62
CA GLY A 107 -12.97 15.03 -4.66
C GLY A 107 -12.33 13.63 -4.66
N ALA A 108 -11.54 13.27 -3.65
CA ALA A 108 -10.92 11.94 -3.59
C ALA A 108 -11.97 10.83 -3.45
N GLN A 109 -11.74 9.74 -4.17
CA GLN A 109 -12.50 8.49 -4.05
C GLN A 109 -11.77 7.53 -3.12
N LEU A 110 -12.53 6.69 -2.39
CA LEU A 110 -11.98 5.70 -1.46
C LEU A 110 -12.52 4.31 -1.78
N VAL A 111 -11.60 3.36 -1.91
CA VAL A 111 -11.92 1.93 -2.04
C VAL A 111 -11.21 1.16 -0.94
N ILE A 112 -11.96 0.36 -0.18
CA ILE A 112 -11.42 -0.52 0.86
C ILE A 112 -11.76 -1.96 0.51
N TYR A 113 -10.73 -2.78 0.28
CA TYR A 113 -10.92 -4.19 -0.01
C TYR A 113 -11.16 -5.00 1.28
N PRO A 114 -12.19 -5.87 1.29
CA PRO A 114 -12.51 -6.69 2.47
C PRO A 114 -11.41 -7.73 2.70
N ASP A 115 -11.29 -8.21 3.93
CA ASP A 115 -10.38 -9.28 4.34
C ASP A 115 -8.96 -9.16 3.74
N SER A 116 -8.43 -7.96 3.67
CA SER A 116 -7.09 -7.71 3.13
C SER A 116 -6.29 -6.76 4.01
N GLY A 117 -4.98 -6.94 3.96
CA GLY A 117 -3.99 -6.11 4.63
C GLY A 117 -3.31 -5.12 3.68
N HIS A 118 -2.04 -4.83 3.94
CA HIS A 118 -1.22 -3.92 3.13
C HIS A 118 -1.07 -4.37 1.67
N GLY A 119 -1.15 -5.67 1.42
CA GLY A 119 -1.08 -6.28 0.09
C GLY A 119 -2.42 -6.40 -0.64
N SER A 120 -3.38 -5.53 -0.37
CA SER A 120 -4.73 -5.62 -0.94
C SER A 120 -4.74 -5.70 -2.47
N LEU A 121 -3.90 -4.94 -3.16
CA LEU A 121 -3.75 -4.99 -4.62
C LEU A 121 -3.19 -6.34 -5.14
N PHE A 122 -2.42 -7.02 -4.33
CA PHE A 122 -1.86 -8.34 -4.67
C PHE A 122 -2.85 -9.47 -4.40
N GLN A 123 -3.75 -9.24 -3.43
CA GLN A 123 -4.82 -10.18 -3.09
C GLN A 123 -5.97 -10.12 -4.09
N TYR A 124 -6.29 -8.93 -4.59
CA TYR A 124 -7.39 -8.66 -5.51
C TYR A 124 -6.92 -7.97 -6.81
N PRO A 125 -5.97 -8.54 -7.57
CA PRO A 125 -5.33 -7.86 -8.69
C PRO A 125 -6.32 -7.47 -9.79
N GLU A 126 -7.27 -8.33 -10.13
CA GLU A 126 -8.26 -8.06 -11.18
C GLU A 126 -9.22 -6.93 -10.76
N LEU A 127 -9.66 -6.94 -9.51
CA LEU A 127 -10.53 -5.91 -8.97
C LEU A 127 -9.78 -4.56 -8.88
N PHE A 128 -8.53 -4.59 -8.43
CA PHE A 128 -7.68 -3.40 -8.38
C PHE A 128 -7.52 -2.77 -9.76
N VAL A 129 -7.20 -3.57 -10.78
CA VAL A 129 -7.04 -3.08 -12.17
C VAL A 129 -8.36 -2.50 -12.69
N ALA A 130 -9.50 -3.14 -12.40
CA ALA A 130 -10.81 -2.64 -12.81
C ALA A 130 -11.17 -1.31 -12.14
N ASP A 131 -10.91 -1.16 -10.83
CA ASP A 131 -11.20 0.07 -10.09
C ASP A 131 -10.30 1.22 -10.54
N VAL A 132 -9.00 0.97 -10.70
CA VAL A 132 -8.03 1.96 -11.19
C VAL A 132 -8.34 2.35 -12.64
N GLY A 133 -8.64 1.39 -13.52
CA GLY A 133 -9.00 1.65 -14.91
C GLY A 133 -10.22 2.56 -15.01
N ARG A 134 -11.29 2.24 -14.29
CA ARG A 134 -12.52 3.06 -14.27
C ARG A 134 -12.24 4.48 -13.76
N PHE A 135 -11.40 4.61 -12.73
CA PHE A 135 -11.02 5.92 -12.20
C PHE A 135 -10.23 6.74 -13.22
N LEU A 136 -9.24 6.14 -13.86
CA LEU A 136 -8.40 6.83 -14.86
C LEU A 136 -9.21 7.25 -16.09
N ASP A 137 -10.10 6.38 -16.57
CA ASP A 137 -10.98 6.71 -17.71
C ASP A 137 -11.92 7.87 -17.36
N ALA A 138 -12.47 7.90 -16.14
CA ALA A 138 -13.32 9.00 -15.68
C ALA A 138 -12.50 10.30 -15.51
N ALA A 139 -11.27 10.24 -14.99
CA ALA A 139 -10.43 11.43 -14.82
C ALA A 139 -10.06 12.10 -16.16
N VAL A 140 -9.85 11.30 -17.21
CA VAL A 140 -9.59 11.82 -18.57
C VAL A 140 -10.82 12.51 -19.15
N ALA A 141 -12.02 12.06 -18.82
CA ALA A 141 -13.25 12.66 -19.32
C ALA A 141 -13.55 14.06 -18.73
N PHE A 142 -12.91 14.43 -17.62
CA PHE A 142 -13.09 15.72 -16.93
C PHE A 142 -11.89 16.66 -17.04
N ALA A 143 -10.83 16.28 -17.75
CA ALA A 143 -9.64 17.11 -18.00
C ALA A 143 -9.78 17.91 -19.30
#